data_9db3bf2b39d08dad268d7d697e20021f
#
_entry.id   9db3bf2b39d08dad268d7d697e20021f
#
_cell.length_a   1.000
_cell.length_b   1.000
_cell.length_c   1.000
_cell.angle_alpha   90.00
_cell.angle_beta   90.00
_cell.angle_gamma   90.00
#
_symmetry.space_group_name_H-M   'P 1'
#
loop_
_entity.id
_entity.type
_entity.pdbx_description
1 polymer ?
#
loop_
_entity_poly.entity_id
_entity_poly.type
_entity_poly.pdbx_seq_one_letter_code
_entity_poly.pdbx_strand_id
1 'polypeptide(L)'
;MKGYLTTCDGAQFELPTLLKWEFSYTGSVPCDSFTLKCAYEPAMAETLRRAVRFTAREDGAVEFAGVVDECGVTCDEKGLQLEVSGRGMAALLLDNEAESVSYQWATMEEILKNHVTPYGIVCTGYDAVTAAARYRVANGSSQWKALNDFAALHGGIAPYFDKTGALEVKKNRRAARVSIDAKTPVTALAYCDKRYGVIAEALVVDSKAGVKQSVKNEAFCARGG
;
A
#
# COMPACT_ATOMS: atom_id res chain seq x y z
N MET A 1 -19.25 10.13 7.00
CA MET A 1 -18.03 10.12 6.15
C MET A 1 -17.97 11.39 5.33
N LYS A 2 -16.85 12.13 5.37
CA LYS A 2 -16.56 13.31 4.54
C LYS A 2 -15.35 13.03 3.65
N GLY A 3 -15.38 13.51 2.40
CA GLY A 3 -14.29 13.39 1.45
C GLY A 3 -13.64 14.74 1.17
N TYR A 4 -12.33 14.78 1.06
CA TYR A 4 -11.56 15.99 0.78
C TYR A 4 -10.60 15.73 -0.38
N LEU A 5 -10.61 16.61 -1.36
CA LEU A 5 -9.58 16.66 -2.41
C LEU A 5 -8.54 17.72 -2.06
N THR A 6 -7.28 17.41 -2.27
CA THR A 6 -6.19 18.38 -2.14
C THR A 6 -5.56 18.59 -3.52
N THR A 7 -5.47 19.85 -3.92
CA THR A 7 -4.90 20.25 -5.20
C THR A 7 -3.36 20.33 -5.13
N CYS A 8 -2.72 20.41 -6.29
CA CYS A 8 -1.25 20.46 -6.40
C CYS A 8 -0.59 21.65 -5.70
N ASP A 9 -1.34 22.73 -5.41
CA ASP A 9 -0.89 23.89 -4.63
C ASP A 9 -1.22 23.78 -3.14
N GLY A 10 -1.78 22.63 -2.70
CA GLY A 10 -2.09 22.34 -1.31
C GLY A 10 -3.45 22.84 -0.83
N ALA A 11 -4.26 23.49 -1.68
CA ALA A 11 -5.61 23.89 -1.31
C ALA A 11 -6.49 22.65 -1.11
N GLN A 12 -7.29 22.65 -0.04
CA GLN A 12 -8.21 21.57 0.29
C GLN A 12 -9.65 21.95 -0.04
N PHE A 13 -10.37 21.03 -0.67
CA PHE A 13 -11.77 21.16 -1.05
C PHE A 13 -12.58 20.01 -0.46
N GLU A 14 -13.64 20.32 0.30
CA GLU A 14 -14.58 19.33 0.81
C GLU A 14 -15.56 18.94 -0.31
N LEU A 15 -15.66 17.65 -0.59
CA LEU A 15 -16.62 17.10 -1.55
C LEU A 15 -18.05 17.20 -1.01
N PRO A 16 -19.06 17.30 -1.88
CA PRO A 16 -20.46 17.12 -1.48
C PRO A 16 -20.67 15.80 -0.75
N THR A 17 -21.81 15.64 -0.11
CA THR A 17 -22.18 14.40 0.57
C THR A 17 -21.90 13.18 -0.31
N LEU A 18 -21.09 12.26 0.19
CA LEU A 18 -20.76 11.04 -0.53
C LEU A 18 -21.99 10.15 -0.64
N LEU A 19 -22.35 9.80 -1.88
CA LEU A 19 -23.46 8.89 -2.19
C LEU A 19 -23.02 7.42 -2.11
N LYS A 20 -21.76 7.15 -2.46
CA LYS A 20 -21.13 5.84 -2.36
C LYS A 20 -19.64 6.03 -2.10
N TRP A 21 -19.05 5.13 -1.33
CA TRP A 21 -17.60 5.03 -1.17
C TRP A 21 -17.19 3.58 -0.94
N GLU A 22 -16.00 3.25 -1.36
CA GLU A 22 -15.38 1.95 -1.15
C GLU A 22 -13.89 2.17 -0.93
N PHE A 23 -13.35 1.61 0.17
CA PHE A 23 -11.93 1.59 0.48
C PHE A 23 -11.46 0.16 0.57
N SER A 24 -10.43 -0.18 -0.19
CA SER A 24 -9.82 -1.50 -0.21
C SER A 24 -8.40 -1.41 0.34
N TYR A 25 -8.13 -2.22 1.38
CA TYR A 25 -6.81 -2.32 1.99
C TYR A 25 -6.19 -3.66 1.67
N THR A 26 -4.93 -3.64 1.23
CA THR A 26 -4.21 -4.85 0.83
C THR A 26 -3.11 -5.18 1.81
N GLY A 27 -2.95 -6.46 2.13
CA GLY A 27 -1.98 -6.90 3.15
C GLY A 27 -0.59 -7.24 2.61
N SER A 28 -0.46 -7.54 1.32
CA SER A 28 0.78 -8.12 0.74
C SER A 28 1.46 -7.24 -0.30
N VAL A 29 0.68 -6.45 -1.03
CA VAL A 29 1.20 -5.44 -1.96
C VAL A 29 0.55 -4.14 -1.55
N PRO A 30 1.26 -3.03 -1.40
CA PRO A 30 0.68 -1.77 -0.96
C PRO A 30 -0.10 -1.12 -2.10
N CYS A 31 -1.20 -1.73 -2.48
CA CYS A 31 -2.06 -1.30 -3.57
C CYS A 31 -3.47 -1.01 -3.04
N ASP A 32 -3.53 -0.34 -1.88
CA ASP A 32 -4.78 0.17 -1.36
C ASP A 32 -5.44 1.06 -2.40
N SER A 33 -6.77 1.04 -2.45
CA SER A 33 -7.52 1.79 -3.44
C SER A 33 -8.79 2.37 -2.85
N PHE A 34 -9.30 3.40 -3.50
CA PHE A 34 -10.58 3.98 -3.18
C PHE A 34 -11.39 4.28 -4.44
N THR A 35 -12.70 4.23 -4.29
CA THR A 35 -13.67 4.74 -5.24
C THR A 35 -14.77 5.44 -4.47
N LEU A 36 -15.18 6.60 -4.93
CA LEU A 36 -16.31 7.34 -4.36
C LEU A 36 -17.18 7.95 -5.42
N LYS A 37 -18.44 8.22 -5.06
CA LYS A 37 -19.40 8.96 -5.87
C LYS A 37 -20.07 10.05 -5.05
N CYS A 38 -20.24 11.22 -5.65
CA CYS A 38 -21.02 12.32 -5.09
C CYS A 38 -21.72 13.11 -6.20
N ALA A 39 -22.54 14.08 -5.84
CA ALA A 39 -23.12 15.01 -6.82
C ALA A 39 -21.97 15.84 -7.45
N TYR A 40 -22.06 16.09 -8.76
CA TYR A 40 -21.13 16.99 -9.44
C TYR A 40 -21.75 18.39 -9.53
N GLU A 41 -20.96 19.39 -9.22
CA GLU A 41 -21.28 20.79 -9.42
C GLU A 41 -20.25 21.41 -10.40
N PRO A 42 -20.70 22.21 -11.40
CA PRO A 42 -19.78 22.80 -12.40
C PRO A 42 -18.64 23.62 -11.78
N ALA A 43 -18.86 24.22 -10.61
CA ALA A 43 -17.82 24.96 -9.87
C ALA A 43 -16.63 24.09 -9.44
N MET A 44 -16.79 22.77 -9.40
CA MET A 44 -15.73 21.81 -9.03
C MET A 44 -14.73 21.57 -10.16
N ALA A 45 -15.06 21.89 -11.40
CA ALA A 45 -14.28 21.53 -12.58
C ALA A 45 -12.79 21.93 -12.48
N GLU A 46 -12.49 23.12 -11.98
CA GLU A 46 -11.10 23.56 -11.83
C GLU A 46 -10.37 22.83 -10.70
N THR A 47 -11.04 22.59 -9.58
CA THR A 47 -10.50 21.82 -8.46
C THR A 47 -10.17 20.39 -8.91
N LEU A 48 -11.05 19.73 -9.66
CA LEU A 48 -10.86 18.36 -10.12
C LEU A 48 -9.65 18.23 -11.06
N ARG A 49 -9.43 19.19 -11.95
CA ARG A 49 -8.23 19.21 -12.83
C ARG A 49 -6.92 19.29 -12.05
N ARG A 50 -6.94 19.85 -10.84
CA ARG A 50 -5.76 20.10 -10.01
C ARG A 50 -5.66 19.16 -8.82
N ALA A 51 -6.68 18.32 -8.59
CA ALA A 51 -6.71 17.36 -7.49
C ALA A 51 -5.61 16.30 -7.66
N VAL A 52 -4.79 16.13 -6.64
CA VAL A 52 -3.69 15.16 -6.61
C VAL A 52 -3.79 14.21 -5.43
N ARG A 53 -4.53 14.58 -4.36
CA ARG A 53 -4.70 13.79 -3.15
C ARG A 53 -6.17 13.70 -2.77
N PHE A 54 -6.50 12.59 -2.14
CA PHE A 54 -7.81 12.37 -1.51
C PHE A 54 -7.62 11.98 -0.04
N THR A 55 -8.51 12.48 0.80
CA THR A 55 -8.58 12.08 2.21
C THR A 55 -10.04 11.88 2.61
N ALA A 56 -10.36 10.74 3.18
CA ALA A 56 -11.65 10.47 3.80
C ALA A 56 -11.55 10.60 5.32
N ARG A 57 -12.57 11.22 5.94
CA ARG A 57 -12.64 11.37 7.39
C ARG A 57 -14.03 11.00 7.92
N GLU A 58 -14.04 10.36 9.09
CA GLU A 58 -15.24 10.10 9.88
C GLU A 58 -14.98 10.50 11.32
N ASP A 59 -15.87 11.31 11.86
CA ASP A 59 -15.74 11.86 13.24
C ASP A 59 -14.37 12.48 13.54
N GLY A 60 -13.78 13.14 12.52
CA GLY A 60 -12.46 13.77 12.60
C GLY A 60 -11.27 12.84 12.38
N ALA A 61 -11.47 11.52 12.45
CA ALA A 61 -10.42 10.54 12.17
C ALA A 61 -10.25 10.33 10.66
N VAL A 62 -9.01 10.16 10.21
CA VAL A 62 -8.72 9.78 8.82
C VAL A 62 -9.03 8.29 8.65
N GLU A 63 -9.88 7.97 7.69
CA GLU A 63 -10.22 6.60 7.32
C GLU A 63 -9.50 6.14 6.05
N PHE A 64 -9.16 7.05 5.16
CA PHE A 64 -8.34 6.76 3.98
C PHE A 64 -7.56 7.99 3.56
N ALA A 65 -6.32 7.81 3.11
CA ALA A 65 -5.53 8.85 2.45
C ALA A 65 -4.80 8.25 1.24
N GLY A 66 -4.84 8.95 0.10
CA GLY A 66 -4.25 8.44 -1.12
C GLY A 66 -4.08 9.47 -2.23
N VAL A 67 -3.73 8.96 -3.39
CA VAL A 67 -3.50 9.69 -4.64
C VAL A 67 -4.74 9.57 -5.52
N VAL A 68 -5.15 10.65 -6.13
CA VAL A 68 -6.22 10.66 -7.13
C VAL A 68 -5.63 10.17 -8.46
N ASP A 69 -6.18 9.09 -9.01
CA ASP A 69 -5.81 8.58 -10.32
C ASP A 69 -6.80 9.03 -11.41
N GLU A 70 -8.11 9.11 -11.09
CA GLU A 70 -9.15 9.40 -12.06
C GLU A 70 -10.30 10.20 -11.44
N CYS A 71 -10.83 11.14 -12.24
CA CYS A 71 -12.06 11.88 -11.96
C CYS A 71 -12.97 11.80 -13.19
N GLY A 72 -14.12 11.14 -13.06
CA GLY A 72 -15.10 11.00 -14.12
C GLY A 72 -16.42 11.70 -13.77
N VAL A 73 -17.02 12.38 -14.74
CA VAL A 73 -18.36 12.99 -14.60
C VAL A 73 -19.31 12.27 -15.52
N THR A 74 -20.42 11.80 -14.97
CA THR A 74 -21.50 11.15 -15.71
C THR A 74 -22.79 11.93 -15.54
N CYS A 75 -23.64 11.89 -16.59
CA CYS A 75 -24.99 12.46 -16.58
C CYS A 75 -25.97 11.33 -16.90
N ASP A 76 -26.84 11.04 -15.97
CA ASP A 76 -27.90 10.03 -16.13
C ASP A 76 -29.24 10.56 -15.60
N GLU A 77 -30.23 9.67 -15.44
CA GLU A 77 -31.55 10.00 -14.90
C GLU A 77 -31.52 10.60 -13.50
N LYS A 78 -30.43 10.37 -12.75
CA LYS A 78 -30.20 10.90 -11.38
C LYS A 78 -29.46 12.24 -11.39
N GLY A 79 -29.13 12.76 -12.59
CA GLY A 79 -28.41 14.01 -12.78
C GLY A 79 -26.91 13.84 -12.95
N LEU A 80 -26.18 14.92 -12.71
CA LEU A 80 -24.71 14.94 -12.82
C LEU A 80 -24.06 14.32 -11.58
N GLN A 81 -23.26 13.30 -11.80
CA GLN A 81 -22.52 12.60 -10.75
C GLN A 81 -21.02 12.66 -11.02
N LEU A 82 -20.25 12.86 -9.97
CA LEU A 82 -18.80 12.75 -9.95
C LEU A 82 -18.40 11.41 -9.37
N GLU A 83 -17.55 10.69 -10.07
CA GLU A 83 -16.82 9.54 -9.57
C GLU A 83 -15.34 9.89 -9.46
N VAL A 84 -14.73 9.66 -8.30
CA VAL A 84 -13.28 9.82 -8.09
C VAL A 84 -12.73 8.48 -7.63
N SER A 85 -11.64 8.06 -8.23
CA SER A 85 -10.95 6.84 -7.87
C SER A 85 -9.44 7.07 -7.78
N GLY A 86 -8.77 6.19 -7.05
CA GLY A 86 -7.34 6.27 -6.90
C GLY A 86 -6.78 5.21 -5.96
N ARG A 87 -5.52 5.38 -5.65
CA ARG A 87 -4.74 4.42 -4.86
C ARG A 87 -4.22 5.05 -3.56
N GLY A 88 -3.81 4.21 -2.62
CA GLY A 88 -3.11 4.63 -1.41
C GLY A 88 -1.78 5.33 -1.70
N MET A 89 -1.17 5.93 -0.67
CA MET A 89 0.07 6.71 -0.79
C MET A 89 1.26 5.93 -1.35
N ALA A 90 1.23 4.59 -1.27
CA ALA A 90 2.23 3.72 -1.88
C ALA A 90 2.34 3.88 -3.41
N ALA A 91 1.29 4.36 -4.09
CA ALA A 91 1.31 4.61 -5.53
C ALA A 91 2.49 5.48 -5.95
N LEU A 92 2.85 6.47 -5.14
CA LEU A 92 3.99 7.34 -5.39
C LEU A 92 5.33 6.60 -5.44
N LEU A 93 5.48 5.54 -4.67
CA LEU A 93 6.69 4.74 -4.66
C LEU A 93 6.67 3.62 -5.71
N LEU A 94 5.47 3.16 -6.09
CA LEU A 94 5.29 2.13 -7.10
C LEU A 94 5.53 2.65 -8.51
N ASP A 95 5.03 3.85 -8.80
CA ASP A 95 5.02 4.43 -10.14
C ASP A 95 6.33 5.17 -10.49
N ASN A 96 7.16 5.46 -9.49
CA ASN A 96 8.41 6.18 -9.70
C ASN A 96 9.62 5.24 -9.69
N GLU A 97 10.42 5.31 -10.74
CA GLU A 97 11.67 4.56 -10.87
C GLU A 97 12.74 5.12 -9.92
N ALA A 98 13.49 4.22 -9.29
CA ALA A 98 14.64 4.55 -8.47
C ALA A 98 15.91 4.60 -9.31
N GLU A 99 16.77 5.58 -9.05
CA GLU A 99 18.10 5.62 -9.65
C GLU A 99 18.90 4.38 -9.25
N SER A 100 19.62 3.82 -10.21
CA SER A 100 20.52 2.69 -9.94
C SER A 100 21.68 3.16 -9.05
N VAL A 101 21.76 2.59 -7.86
CA VAL A 101 22.75 2.97 -6.87
C VAL A 101 23.26 1.75 -6.10
N SER A 102 24.49 1.83 -5.62
CA SER A 102 25.13 0.77 -4.83
C SER A 102 25.61 1.36 -3.49
N TYR A 103 24.93 0.94 -2.44
CA TYR A 103 25.25 1.31 -1.06
C TYR A 103 26.26 0.34 -0.47
N GLN A 104 27.30 0.85 0.22
CA GLN A 104 28.31 -0.01 0.87
C GLN A 104 27.80 -0.56 2.21
N TRP A 105 27.21 0.30 3.03
CA TRP A 105 26.70 0.02 4.38
C TRP A 105 25.37 0.73 4.58
N ALA A 106 24.39 0.43 3.70
CA ALA A 106 23.08 1.08 3.74
C ALA A 106 22.43 0.93 5.11
N THR A 107 21.85 2.02 5.60
CA THR A 107 20.97 2.01 6.77
C THR A 107 19.51 2.23 6.34
N MET A 108 18.55 1.80 7.18
CA MET A 108 17.13 2.06 6.92
C MET A 108 16.86 3.56 6.80
N GLU A 109 17.50 4.37 7.62
CA GLU A 109 17.36 5.83 7.57
C GLU A 109 17.80 6.39 6.21
N GLU A 110 18.93 5.91 5.67
CA GLU A 110 19.44 6.34 4.37
C GLU A 110 18.49 5.91 3.23
N ILE A 111 17.97 4.69 3.30
CA ILE A 111 16.98 4.21 2.32
C ILE A 111 15.69 5.04 2.38
N LEU A 112 15.17 5.32 3.56
CA LEU A 112 13.98 6.18 3.72
C LEU A 112 14.23 7.59 3.21
N LYS A 113 15.38 8.17 3.51
CA LYS A 113 15.77 9.50 3.06
C LYS A 113 15.84 9.61 1.54
N ASN A 114 16.39 8.59 0.87
CA ASN A 114 16.63 8.62 -0.57
C ASN A 114 15.42 8.18 -1.40
N HIS A 115 14.63 7.23 -0.89
CA HIS A 115 13.57 6.57 -1.66
C HIS A 115 12.14 6.91 -1.23
N VAL A 116 11.95 7.51 -0.05
CA VAL A 116 10.62 7.79 0.50
C VAL A 116 10.38 9.28 0.74
N THR A 117 11.30 9.93 1.45
CA THR A 117 11.18 11.35 1.83
C THR A 117 10.94 12.30 0.64
N PRO A 118 11.59 12.11 -0.54
CA PRO A 118 11.38 13.00 -1.70
C PRO A 118 9.94 13.03 -2.22
N TYR A 119 9.14 12.02 -1.89
CA TYR A 119 7.73 11.91 -2.31
C TYR A 119 6.74 12.48 -1.28
N GLY A 120 7.24 13.13 -0.23
CA GLY A 120 6.41 13.74 0.81
C GLY A 120 5.66 12.73 1.67
N ILE A 121 6.12 11.46 1.70
CA ILE A 121 5.54 10.41 2.52
C ILE A 121 6.12 10.50 3.93
N VAL A 122 5.22 10.55 4.92
CA VAL A 122 5.60 10.56 6.35
C VAL A 122 5.87 9.12 6.78
N CYS A 123 7.05 8.87 7.36
CA CYS A 123 7.35 7.62 8.04
C CYS A 123 7.13 7.80 9.54
N THR A 124 6.14 7.10 10.11
CA THR A 124 5.78 7.20 11.54
C THR A 124 6.67 6.36 12.44
N GLY A 125 7.45 5.44 11.85
CA GLY A 125 8.43 4.70 12.60
C GLY A 125 9.10 3.60 11.79
N TYR A 126 10.37 3.34 12.12
CA TYR A 126 11.15 2.27 11.51
C TYR A 126 12.08 1.62 12.53
N ASP A 127 12.43 0.37 12.29
CA ASP A 127 13.48 -0.32 13.03
C ASP A 127 14.84 0.02 12.43
N ALA A 128 15.83 0.25 13.29
CA ALA A 128 17.19 0.49 12.86
C ALA A 128 17.78 -0.80 12.24
N VAL A 129 17.97 -0.77 10.92
CA VAL A 129 18.55 -1.88 10.14
C VAL A 129 19.76 -1.34 9.40
N THR A 130 20.86 -2.09 9.45
CA THR A 130 22.06 -1.82 8.66
C THR A 130 22.39 -3.03 7.81
N ALA A 131 22.66 -2.82 6.54
CA ALA A 131 23.06 -3.90 5.64
C ALA A 131 24.41 -4.50 6.07
N ALA A 132 24.47 -5.82 6.20
CA ALA A 132 25.72 -6.55 6.47
C ALA A 132 26.62 -6.67 5.24
N ALA A 133 26.11 -6.36 4.04
CA ALA A 133 26.81 -6.42 2.77
C ALA A 133 26.31 -5.28 1.86
N ARG A 134 27.00 -5.12 0.72
CA ARG A 134 26.58 -4.15 -0.30
C ARG A 134 25.12 -4.37 -0.71
N TYR A 135 24.33 -3.31 -0.65
CA TYR A 135 22.97 -3.28 -1.18
C TYR A 135 22.94 -2.55 -2.52
N ARG A 136 22.34 -3.15 -3.53
CA ARG A 136 22.24 -2.56 -4.87
C ARG A 136 20.78 -2.40 -5.29
N VAL A 137 20.43 -1.18 -5.66
CA VAL A 137 19.20 -0.88 -6.39
C VAL A 137 19.50 -1.05 -7.87
N ALA A 138 18.79 -1.96 -8.53
CA ALA A 138 18.98 -2.21 -9.95
C ALA A 138 18.26 -1.16 -10.78
N ASN A 139 18.74 -0.96 -12.01
CA ASN A 139 18.04 -0.14 -13.01
C ASN A 139 16.64 -0.70 -13.28
N GLY A 140 15.63 0.15 -13.46
CA GLY A 140 14.24 -0.25 -13.64
C GLY A 140 13.52 -0.69 -12.36
N SER A 141 14.15 -0.54 -11.18
CA SER A 141 13.48 -0.78 -9.90
C SER A 141 12.61 0.41 -9.53
N SER A 142 11.40 0.15 -8.99
CA SER A 142 10.61 1.24 -8.40
C SER A 142 11.19 1.66 -7.04
N GLN A 143 10.82 2.85 -6.57
CA GLN A 143 11.18 3.33 -5.24
C GLN A 143 10.67 2.38 -4.15
N TRP A 144 9.45 1.85 -4.34
CA TRP A 144 8.91 0.81 -3.45
C TRP A 144 9.79 -0.43 -3.41
N LYS A 145 10.24 -0.91 -4.57
CA LYS A 145 11.10 -2.10 -4.63
C LYS A 145 12.43 -1.87 -3.89
N ALA A 146 13.03 -0.70 -4.03
CA ALA A 146 14.25 -0.34 -3.31
C ALA A 146 14.05 -0.37 -1.79
N LEU A 147 12.95 0.18 -1.28
CA LEU A 147 12.63 0.12 0.15
C LEU A 147 12.29 -1.30 0.61
N ASN A 148 11.37 -1.96 -0.07
CA ASN A 148 10.84 -3.26 0.33
C ASN A 148 11.90 -4.36 0.33
N ASP A 149 12.71 -4.42 -0.72
CA ASP A 149 13.78 -5.42 -0.82
C ASP A 149 14.85 -5.20 0.25
N PHE A 150 15.19 -3.93 0.55
CA PHE A 150 16.11 -3.63 1.65
C PHE A 150 15.56 -4.06 3.00
N ALA A 151 14.31 -3.68 3.30
CA ALA A 151 13.65 -4.00 4.55
C ALA A 151 13.49 -5.51 4.76
N ALA A 152 13.09 -6.23 3.72
CA ALA A 152 12.92 -7.67 3.74
C ALA A 152 14.25 -8.40 3.89
N LEU A 153 15.25 -8.05 3.07
CA LEU A 153 16.53 -8.75 3.02
C LEU A 153 17.36 -8.58 4.29
N HIS A 154 17.44 -7.35 4.80
CA HIS A 154 18.32 -7.02 5.93
C HIS A 154 17.60 -6.94 7.27
N GLY A 155 16.28 -6.71 7.29
CA GLY A 155 15.48 -6.58 8.50
C GLY A 155 14.47 -7.71 8.72
N GLY A 156 14.10 -8.46 7.68
CA GLY A 156 12.95 -9.35 7.73
C GLY A 156 11.65 -8.59 7.98
N ILE A 157 11.58 -7.34 7.48
CA ILE A 157 10.48 -6.40 7.68
C ILE A 157 9.68 -6.30 6.39
N ALA A 158 8.35 -6.33 6.50
CA ALA A 158 7.45 -5.98 5.42
C ALA A 158 6.90 -4.57 5.67
N PRO A 159 7.35 -3.54 4.93
CA PRO A 159 6.82 -2.18 5.06
C PRO A 159 5.33 -2.12 4.73
N TYR A 160 4.59 -1.22 5.37
CA TYR A 160 3.17 -1.03 5.07
C TYR A 160 2.74 0.43 5.26
N PHE A 161 1.64 0.79 4.63
CA PHE A 161 0.98 2.06 4.84
C PHE A 161 -0.23 1.89 5.75
N ASP A 162 -0.41 2.83 6.67
CA ASP A 162 -1.63 2.88 7.48
C ASP A 162 -2.74 3.66 6.74
N LYS A 163 -3.94 3.69 7.32
CA LYS A 163 -5.10 4.38 6.76
C LYS A 163 -4.91 5.90 6.62
N THR A 164 -3.93 6.47 7.31
CA THR A 164 -3.58 7.88 7.18
C THR A 164 -2.61 8.16 6.04
N GLY A 165 -2.16 7.11 5.34
CA GLY A 165 -1.17 7.19 4.28
C GLY A 165 0.27 7.34 4.79
N ALA A 166 0.50 7.09 6.08
CA ALA A 166 1.83 7.09 6.66
C ALA A 166 2.49 5.71 6.53
N LEU A 167 3.79 5.72 6.24
CA LEU A 167 4.60 4.52 6.13
C LEU A 167 5.09 4.05 7.50
N GLU A 168 5.05 2.74 7.74
CA GLU A 168 5.67 2.11 8.89
C GLU A 168 6.57 0.95 8.46
N VAL A 169 7.81 0.90 8.98
CA VAL A 169 8.84 -0.08 8.63
C VAL A 169 9.35 -0.76 9.89
N LYS A 170 8.46 -1.53 10.54
CA LYS A 170 8.73 -2.23 11.79
C LYS A 170 8.45 -3.73 11.70
N LYS A 171 9.27 -4.51 12.38
CA LYS A 171 9.14 -5.97 12.45
C LYS A 171 7.96 -6.41 13.33
N ASN A 172 7.84 -5.77 14.49
CA ASN A 172 6.80 -6.09 15.46
C ASN A 172 5.62 -5.12 15.31
N ARG A 173 4.64 -5.50 14.52
CA ARG A 173 3.36 -4.81 14.46
C ARG A 173 2.45 -5.29 15.59
N ARG A 174 1.71 -4.38 16.21
CA ARG A 174 0.57 -4.78 17.04
C ARG A 174 -0.52 -5.33 16.09
N ALA A 175 -0.63 -6.64 16.03
CA ALA A 175 -1.74 -7.27 15.34
C ALA A 175 -3.03 -6.98 16.13
N ALA A 176 -3.99 -6.31 15.52
CA ALA A 176 -5.35 -6.26 16.05
C ALA A 176 -5.94 -7.68 15.96
N ARG A 177 -6.36 -8.23 17.10
CA ARG A 177 -7.03 -9.53 17.13
C ARG A 177 -8.54 -9.29 17.09
N VAL A 178 -9.18 -9.70 16.01
CA VAL A 178 -10.64 -9.69 15.86
C VAL A 178 -11.11 -11.12 16.13
N SER A 179 -12.04 -11.29 17.08
CA SER A 179 -12.68 -12.57 17.33
C SER A 179 -14.09 -12.55 16.74
N ILE A 180 -14.39 -13.52 15.88
CA ILE A 180 -15.74 -13.74 15.35
C ILE A 180 -16.28 -14.98 16.06
N ASP A 181 -17.34 -14.81 16.83
CA ASP A 181 -17.99 -15.87 17.57
C ASP A 181 -19.49 -15.94 17.23
N ALA A 182 -20.22 -16.86 17.91
CA ALA A 182 -21.65 -17.04 17.67
C ALA A 182 -22.52 -15.81 18.01
N LYS A 183 -21.99 -14.80 18.70
CA LYS A 183 -22.68 -13.56 19.05
C LYS A 183 -22.36 -12.43 18.07
N THR A 184 -21.37 -12.62 17.20
CA THR A 184 -20.99 -11.63 16.21
C THR A 184 -22.03 -11.61 15.09
N PRO A 185 -22.68 -10.46 14.78
CA PRO A 185 -23.66 -10.38 13.73
C PRO A 185 -22.95 -10.52 12.37
N VAL A 186 -23.02 -11.71 11.79
CA VAL A 186 -22.47 -12.01 10.46
C VAL A 186 -23.61 -12.20 9.50
N THR A 187 -23.67 -11.39 8.44
CA THR A 187 -24.69 -11.48 7.38
C THR A 187 -24.29 -12.45 6.27
N ALA A 188 -23.00 -12.62 6.03
CA ALA A 188 -22.46 -13.58 5.09
C ALA A 188 -21.04 -13.98 5.48
N LEU A 189 -20.70 -15.25 5.30
CA LEU A 189 -19.35 -15.79 5.46
C LEU A 189 -19.01 -16.63 4.24
N ALA A 190 -17.90 -16.32 3.59
CA ALA A 190 -17.33 -17.13 2.52
C ALA A 190 -15.93 -17.59 2.93
N TYR A 191 -15.67 -18.88 2.74
CA TYR A 191 -14.35 -19.48 2.93
C TYR A 191 -13.83 -19.99 1.59
N CYS A 192 -12.59 -19.66 1.27
CA CYS A 192 -11.92 -20.14 0.07
C CYS A 192 -10.51 -20.61 0.42
N ASP A 193 -10.22 -21.90 0.19
CA ASP A 193 -8.89 -22.49 0.33
C ASP A 193 -8.23 -22.56 -1.06
N LYS A 194 -7.29 -21.65 -1.32
CA LYS A 194 -6.52 -21.61 -2.56
C LYS A 194 -5.26 -22.44 -2.44
N ARG A 195 -5.22 -23.56 -3.14
CA ARG A 195 -4.09 -24.51 -3.11
C ARG A 195 -3.10 -24.30 -4.24
N TYR A 196 -3.49 -23.66 -5.32
CA TYR A 196 -2.59 -23.34 -6.42
C TYR A 196 -1.57 -22.28 -5.99
N GLY A 197 -0.35 -22.41 -6.46
CA GLY A 197 0.76 -21.51 -6.10
C GLY A 197 1.41 -21.79 -4.75
N VAL A 198 0.92 -22.78 -3.99
CA VAL A 198 1.60 -23.24 -2.79
C VAL A 198 2.78 -24.13 -3.19
N ILE A 199 3.98 -23.77 -2.74
CA ILE A 199 5.19 -24.53 -3.02
C ILE A 199 5.25 -25.72 -2.06
N ALA A 200 5.25 -26.93 -2.62
CA ALA A 200 5.38 -28.17 -1.87
C ALA A 200 6.84 -28.42 -1.44
N GLU A 201 7.78 -28.11 -2.32
CA GLU A 201 9.22 -28.34 -2.10
C GLU A 201 10.05 -27.26 -2.77
N ALA A 202 11.05 -26.72 -2.07
CA ALA A 202 12.00 -25.77 -2.59
C ALA A 202 13.41 -26.34 -2.53
N LEU A 203 14.12 -26.37 -3.68
CA LEU A 203 15.53 -26.76 -3.75
C LEU A 203 16.41 -25.51 -3.57
N VAL A 204 17.12 -25.44 -2.46
CA VAL A 204 18.13 -24.41 -2.20
C VAL A 204 19.48 -24.89 -2.68
N VAL A 205 20.12 -24.09 -3.54
CA VAL A 205 21.44 -24.44 -4.11
C VAL A 205 22.41 -23.28 -3.83
N ASP A 206 23.48 -23.55 -3.12
CA ASP A 206 24.66 -22.68 -3.05
C ASP A 206 25.76 -23.26 -3.94
N SER A 207 25.93 -22.69 -5.13
CA SER A 207 26.92 -23.12 -6.11
C SER A 207 28.36 -22.85 -5.66
N LYS A 208 28.61 -21.91 -4.74
CA LYS A 208 29.96 -21.63 -4.22
C LYS A 208 30.35 -22.59 -3.11
N ALA A 209 29.42 -22.96 -2.26
CA ALA A 209 29.64 -23.93 -1.19
C ALA A 209 29.41 -25.38 -1.64
N GLY A 210 28.91 -25.61 -2.85
CA GLY A 210 28.55 -26.94 -3.36
C GLY A 210 27.38 -27.58 -2.60
N VAL A 211 26.58 -26.80 -1.89
CA VAL A 211 25.49 -27.32 -1.06
C VAL A 211 24.19 -27.35 -1.86
N LYS A 212 23.51 -28.49 -1.80
CA LYS A 212 22.14 -28.66 -2.27
C LYS A 212 21.27 -29.15 -1.12
N GLN A 213 20.22 -28.44 -0.80
CA GLN A 213 19.27 -28.82 0.25
C GLN A 213 17.84 -28.66 -0.24
N SER A 214 17.03 -29.68 -0.07
CA SER A 214 15.59 -29.63 -0.29
C SER A 214 14.89 -29.26 1.02
N VAL A 215 13.96 -28.30 0.94
CA VAL A 215 13.09 -27.89 2.05
C VAL A 215 11.65 -28.16 1.65
N LYS A 216 10.98 -29.03 2.40
CA LYS A 216 9.58 -29.42 2.16
C LYS A 216 8.61 -28.61 3.00
N ASN A 217 7.47 -28.29 2.43
CA ASN A 217 6.31 -27.81 3.14
C ASN A 217 5.49 -29.00 3.65
N GLU A 218 5.91 -29.54 4.79
CA GLU A 218 5.33 -30.75 5.37
C GLU A 218 3.81 -30.65 5.56
N ALA A 219 3.33 -29.46 5.97
CA ALA A 219 1.90 -29.24 6.18
C ALA A 219 1.08 -29.32 4.88
N PHE A 220 1.67 -28.91 3.76
CA PHE A 220 1.03 -29.00 2.45
C PHE A 220 1.15 -30.40 1.85
N CYS A 221 2.33 -31.01 1.95
CA CYS A 221 2.56 -32.38 1.50
C CYS A 221 1.65 -33.38 2.21
N ALA A 222 1.42 -33.21 3.53
CA ALA A 222 0.52 -34.07 4.29
C ALA A 222 -0.97 -33.99 3.84
N ARG A 223 -1.33 -32.96 3.08
CA ARG A 223 -2.67 -32.78 2.48
C ARG A 223 -2.75 -33.27 1.02
N GLY A 224 -1.71 -33.95 0.51
CA GLY A 224 -1.63 -34.47 -0.85
C GLY A 224 -1.22 -33.42 -1.88
N GLY A 225 -0.49 -32.39 -1.46
CA GLY A 225 0.13 -31.37 -2.33
C GLY A 225 1.49 -31.78 -2.84
#